data_b56ba1a31dfae75b1087ca65461161af
#
_entry.id   b56ba1a31dfae75b1087ca65461161af
#
_cell.length_a   1.000
_cell.length_b   1.000
_cell.length_c   1.000
_cell.angle_alpha   90.00
_cell.angle_beta   90.00
_cell.angle_gamma   90.00
#
_symmetry.space_group_name_H-M   'P 1'
#
loop_
_entity.id
_entity.type
_entity.pdbx_description
1 polymer ?
#
loop_
_entity_poly.entity_id
_entity_poly.type
_entity_poly.pdbx_seq_one_letter_code
_entity_poly.pdbx_strand_id
1 'polypeptide(L)'
;MKKKDVKGYCHICGEFSKLTFEHIPPHKAFNYTPARVIQGDEAIRLVTENGRLPWDTSNLRYKNMQKGMGSYTLCGQCNNLTGTLYGDTYILTAHSMVKLMLENNLKVNEMYTIHINNIKLSRFARQVLSMFCSTCPSLREQFPQIKDVLLKKEKLVNPPFKIKAYLLRNTKISYTGIMAIFTISVGVKSVAQIDAFPFSFVLELDDFSNSDGWDITKYLTMDIDDEINEDIRIKYIEHNTMFPNDFRTKDLLEKILRKE
;
A
#
# COMPACT_ATOMS: atom_id res chain seq x y z
N MET A 1 -13.85 -15.63 -23.21
CA MET A 1 -13.59 -14.15 -23.16
C MET A 1 -12.25 -13.88 -23.85
N LYS A 2 -12.23 -12.98 -24.87
CA LYS A 2 -10.96 -12.52 -25.46
C LYS A 2 -10.15 -11.78 -24.39
N LYS A 3 -8.87 -12.18 -24.20
CA LYS A 3 -7.95 -11.44 -23.32
C LYS A 3 -7.89 -9.99 -23.81
N LYS A 4 -8.16 -9.04 -22.92
CA LYS A 4 -8.10 -7.61 -23.24
C LYS A 4 -6.65 -7.27 -23.61
N ASP A 5 -6.41 -6.79 -24.81
CA ASP A 5 -5.07 -6.39 -25.26
C ASP A 5 -4.85 -4.93 -24.85
N VAL A 6 -4.31 -4.75 -23.63
CA VAL A 6 -4.01 -3.44 -23.04
C VAL A 6 -2.56 -3.11 -23.35
N LYS A 7 -2.32 -2.01 -24.06
CA LYS A 7 -0.97 -1.47 -24.32
C LYS A 7 -0.78 -0.16 -23.58
N GLY A 8 0.42 0.09 -23.10
CA GLY A 8 0.78 1.31 -22.39
C GLY A 8 2.23 1.31 -21.94
N TYR A 9 2.62 2.35 -21.24
CA TYR A 9 3.94 2.43 -20.62
C TYR A 9 3.96 1.62 -19.32
N CYS A 10 4.95 0.73 -19.19
CA CYS A 10 5.16 -0.03 -17.95
C CYS A 10 5.59 0.90 -16.83
N HIS A 11 4.91 0.84 -15.69
CA HIS A 11 5.17 1.74 -14.55
C HIS A 11 6.53 1.49 -13.85
N ILE A 12 7.22 0.36 -14.12
CA ILE A 12 8.57 0.09 -13.60
C ILE A 12 9.64 0.40 -14.66
N CYS A 13 9.61 -0.25 -15.83
CA CYS A 13 10.70 -0.06 -16.81
C CYS A 13 10.50 1.17 -17.72
N GLY A 14 9.29 1.68 -17.86
CA GLY A 14 8.98 2.81 -18.73
C GLY A 14 8.76 2.46 -20.20
N GLU A 15 8.97 1.20 -20.60
CA GLU A 15 8.83 0.78 -21.98
C GLU A 15 7.35 0.68 -22.39
N PHE A 16 7.05 1.16 -23.63
CA PHE A 16 5.72 0.98 -24.21
C PHE A 16 5.55 -0.47 -24.66
N SER A 17 4.60 -1.19 -24.08
CA SER A 17 4.43 -2.61 -24.33
C SER A 17 3.01 -3.09 -24.03
N LYS A 18 2.75 -4.38 -24.28
CA LYS A 18 1.56 -5.05 -23.78
C LYS A 18 1.66 -5.17 -22.26
N LEU A 19 0.65 -4.61 -21.57
CA LEU A 19 0.55 -4.68 -20.12
C LEU A 19 -0.18 -5.94 -19.67
N THR A 20 0.24 -6.49 -18.56
CA THR A 20 -0.37 -7.62 -17.86
C THR A 20 -1.16 -7.14 -16.65
N PHE A 21 -2.16 -7.93 -16.25
CA PHE A 21 -2.89 -7.65 -15.02
C PHE A 21 -2.02 -8.03 -13.82
N GLU A 22 -1.79 -7.06 -12.97
CA GLU A 22 -1.10 -7.22 -11.69
C GLU A 22 -2.11 -7.14 -10.55
N HIS A 23 -2.02 -8.08 -9.63
CA HIS A 23 -2.81 -8.05 -8.40
C HIS A 23 -2.12 -7.15 -7.35
N ILE A 24 -2.86 -6.21 -6.81
CA ILE A 24 -2.38 -5.29 -5.77
C ILE A 24 -3.33 -5.39 -4.56
N PRO A 25 -2.89 -6.04 -3.46
CA PRO A 25 -1.67 -6.81 -3.24
C PRO A 25 -1.63 -8.13 -4.05
N PRO A 26 -0.53 -8.92 -3.99
CA PRO A 26 -0.44 -10.24 -4.63
C PRO A 26 -1.65 -11.12 -4.33
N HIS A 27 -2.13 -11.86 -5.33
CA HIS A 27 -3.38 -12.63 -5.26
C HIS A 27 -3.48 -13.53 -4.00
N LYS A 28 -2.41 -14.25 -3.66
CA LYS A 28 -2.38 -15.15 -2.51
C LYS A 28 -2.30 -14.43 -1.14
N ALA A 29 -2.12 -13.11 -1.14
CA ALA A 29 -2.14 -12.29 0.06
C ALA A 29 -3.53 -11.69 0.27
N PHE A 30 -4.54 -12.54 0.46
CA PHE A 30 -5.95 -12.22 0.72
C PHE A 30 -6.68 -11.41 -0.37
N ASN A 31 -6.12 -11.36 -1.60
CA ASN A 31 -6.67 -10.63 -2.73
C ASN A 31 -7.27 -11.56 -3.80
N TYR A 32 -8.05 -12.55 -3.41
CA TYR A 32 -8.64 -13.55 -4.30
C TYR A 32 -10.16 -13.50 -4.35
N THR A 33 -10.80 -12.71 -3.48
CA THR A 33 -12.25 -12.59 -3.44
C THR A 33 -12.76 -11.56 -4.45
N PRO A 34 -13.98 -11.72 -4.98
CA PRO A 34 -14.61 -10.66 -5.76
C PRO A 34 -14.72 -9.36 -4.96
N ALA A 35 -14.42 -8.24 -5.60
CA ALA A 35 -14.47 -6.93 -4.99
C ALA A 35 -15.35 -5.96 -5.79
N ARG A 36 -15.98 -5.02 -5.10
CA ARG A 36 -16.62 -3.84 -5.68
C ARG A 36 -15.65 -2.68 -5.61
N VAL A 37 -15.29 -2.13 -6.77
CA VAL A 37 -14.36 -1.01 -6.88
C VAL A 37 -15.14 0.27 -7.05
N ILE A 38 -14.91 1.21 -6.16
CA ILE A 38 -15.49 2.55 -6.17
C ILE A 38 -14.37 3.53 -6.51
N GLN A 39 -14.66 4.53 -7.33
CA GLN A 39 -13.71 5.60 -7.64
C GLN A 39 -13.63 6.57 -6.45
N GLY A 40 -12.40 6.91 -6.05
CA GLY A 40 -12.18 7.72 -4.86
C GLY A 40 -12.70 9.16 -4.99
N ASP A 41 -12.62 9.76 -6.19
CA ASP A 41 -13.13 11.10 -6.49
C ASP A 41 -14.66 11.18 -6.32
N GLU A 42 -15.42 10.19 -6.78
CA GLU A 42 -16.87 10.13 -6.57
C GLU A 42 -17.21 10.03 -5.08
N ALA A 43 -16.46 9.23 -4.35
CA ALA A 43 -16.68 9.04 -2.94
C ALA A 43 -16.31 10.30 -2.12
N ILE A 44 -15.19 11.00 -2.46
CA ILE A 44 -14.80 12.26 -1.83
C ILE A 44 -15.89 13.32 -2.06
N ARG A 45 -16.37 13.45 -3.31
CA ARG A 45 -17.42 14.40 -3.66
C ARG A 45 -18.67 14.20 -2.80
N LEU A 46 -19.11 12.98 -2.58
CA LEU A 46 -20.30 12.71 -1.77
C LEU A 46 -20.12 13.03 -0.30
N VAL A 47 -18.91 12.84 0.25
CA VAL A 47 -18.60 13.29 1.62
C VAL A 47 -18.65 14.82 1.73
N THR A 48 -18.06 15.52 0.76
CA THR A 48 -17.93 16.99 0.80
C THR A 48 -19.23 17.71 0.45
N GLU A 49 -19.99 17.23 -0.53
CA GLU A 49 -21.22 17.91 -1.01
C GLU A 49 -22.47 17.51 -0.20
N ASN A 50 -22.55 16.27 0.27
CA ASN A 50 -23.75 15.74 0.89
C ASN A 50 -23.59 15.42 2.39
N GLY A 51 -22.45 15.73 3.00
CA GLY A 51 -22.20 15.46 4.43
C GLY A 51 -22.26 13.98 4.81
N ARG A 52 -22.00 13.07 3.85
CA ARG A 52 -21.98 11.62 4.11
C ARG A 52 -20.78 11.23 4.95
N LEU A 53 -20.95 10.18 5.72
CA LEU A 53 -19.84 9.59 6.45
C LEU A 53 -18.84 8.93 5.47
N PRO A 54 -17.54 9.02 5.70
CA PRO A 54 -16.51 8.54 4.75
C PRO A 54 -16.58 7.05 4.41
N TRP A 55 -17.23 6.25 5.24
CA TRP A 55 -17.44 4.81 5.03
C TRP A 55 -18.81 4.46 4.43
N ASP A 56 -19.70 5.44 4.26
CA ASP A 56 -21.00 5.21 3.62
C ASP A 56 -20.81 5.13 2.10
N THR A 57 -20.78 3.91 1.59
CA THR A 57 -20.65 3.60 0.16
C THR A 57 -21.99 3.27 -0.48
N SER A 58 -23.11 3.51 0.20
CA SER A 58 -24.45 3.27 -0.33
C SER A 58 -24.69 4.16 -1.57
N ASN A 59 -25.30 3.58 -2.60
CA ASN A 59 -25.64 4.26 -3.86
C ASN A 59 -24.43 4.81 -4.68
N LEU A 60 -23.18 4.42 -4.35
CA LEU A 60 -22.05 4.72 -5.20
C LEU A 60 -22.01 3.82 -6.42
N ARG A 61 -21.59 4.36 -7.55
CA ARG A 61 -21.30 3.55 -8.73
C ARG A 61 -20.09 2.67 -8.45
N TYR A 62 -20.15 1.41 -8.82
CA TYR A 62 -19.08 0.47 -8.63
C TYR A 62 -18.82 -0.38 -9.86
N LYS A 63 -17.60 -0.85 -9.99
CA LYS A 63 -17.19 -1.87 -10.97
C LYS A 63 -16.90 -3.17 -10.24
N ASN A 64 -17.46 -4.26 -10.74
CA ASN A 64 -17.15 -5.59 -10.19
C ASN A 64 -15.78 -6.08 -10.70
N MET A 65 -14.92 -6.49 -9.76
CA MET A 65 -13.68 -7.19 -10.02
C MET A 65 -13.81 -8.62 -9.51
N GLN A 66 -13.86 -9.60 -10.42
CA GLN A 66 -14.18 -11.00 -10.08
C GLN A 66 -13.01 -11.78 -9.47
N LYS A 67 -11.78 -11.32 -9.65
CA LYS A 67 -10.55 -12.05 -9.29
C LYS A 67 -9.64 -11.26 -8.36
N GLY A 68 -10.20 -10.45 -7.48
CA GLY A 68 -9.44 -9.54 -6.62
C GLY A 68 -9.10 -8.21 -7.30
N MET A 69 -8.47 -7.34 -6.53
CA MET A 69 -8.07 -6.00 -6.94
C MET A 69 -6.76 -6.02 -7.73
N GLY A 70 -6.67 -5.15 -8.72
CA GLY A 70 -5.46 -5.01 -9.52
C GLY A 70 -5.67 -4.14 -10.75
N SER A 71 -4.61 -3.97 -11.54
CA SER A 71 -4.64 -3.13 -12.73
C SER A 71 -3.66 -3.62 -13.80
N TYR A 72 -3.78 -3.08 -15.01
CA TYR A 72 -2.85 -3.31 -16.13
C TYR A 72 -1.79 -2.19 -16.10
N THR A 73 -0.70 -2.40 -15.38
CA THR A 73 0.32 -1.38 -15.10
C THR A 73 1.73 -1.83 -15.45
N LEU A 74 1.99 -3.13 -15.44
CA LEU A 74 3.32 -3.68 -15.70
C LEU A 74 3.35 -4.50 -16.99
N CYS A 75 4.47 -4.45 -17.71
CA CYS A 75 4.74 -5.41 -18.79
C CYS A 75 4.96 -6.81 -18.21
N GLY A 76 4.81 -7.84 -19.06
CA GLY A 76 4.95 -9.23 -18.63
C GLY A 76 6.31 -9.53 -17.99
N GLN A 77 7.39 -8.93 -18.48
CA GLN A 77 8.73 -9.14 -17.92
C GLN A 77 8.84 -8.56 -16.51
N CYS A 78 8.43 -7.31 -16.28
CA CYS A 78 8.49 -6.69 -14.96
C CYS A 78 7.58 -7.39 -13.97
N ASN A 79 6.34 -7.69 -14.35
CA ASN A 79 5.38 -8.36 -13.47
C ASN A 79 5.84 -9.76 -13.06
N ASN A 80 6.35 -10.57 -14.00
CA ASN A 80 6.88 -11.88 -13.69
C ASN A 80 8.11 -11.81 -12.78
N LEU A 81 9.03 -10.87 -13.05
CA LEU A 81 10.26 -10.73 -12.28
C LEU A 81 9.96 -10.31 -10.83
N THR A 82 9.15 -9.26 -10.64
CA THR A 82 8.81 -8.79 -9.28
C THR A 82 8.00 -9.83 -8.52
N GLY A 83 7.03 -10.48 -9.16
CA GLY A 83 6.23 -11.55 -8.57
C GLY A 83 7.08 -12.75 -8.12
N THR A 84 8.05 -13.18 -8.94
CA THR A 84 8.94 -14.31 -8.63
C THR A 84 9.94 -13.97 -7.53
N LEU A 85 10.54 -12.76 -7.57
CA LEU A 85 11.59 -12.41 -6.62
C LEU A 85 11.06 -11.97 -5.24
N TYR A 86 9.91 -11.31 -5.21
CA TYR A 86 9.46 -10.59 -4.02
C TYR A 86 8.11 -11.07 -3.49
N GLY A 87 7.24 -11.59 -4.38
CA GLY A 87 5.86 -11.92 -4.06
C GLY A 87 5.69 -12.95 -2.94
N ASP A 88 6.48 -14.03 -2.96
CA ASP A 88 6.35 -15.10 -1.96
C ASP A 88 6.72 -14.63 -0.55
N THR A 89 7.75 -13.78 -0.41
CA THR A 89 8.09 -13.20 0.91
C THR A 89 6.99 -12.30 1.43
N TYR A 90 6.38 -11.48 0.56
CA TYR A 90 5.23 -10.66 0.94
C TYR A 90 4.06 -11.52 1.42
N ILE A 91 3.71 -12.56 0.68
CA ILE A 91 2.62 -13.49 1.00
C ILE A 91 2.87 -14.16 2.36
N LEU A 92 4.08 -14.70 2.56
CA LEU A 92 4.46 -15.33 3.83
C LEU A 92 4.34 -14.35 5.01
N THR A 93 4.88 -13.14 4.87
CA THR A 93 4.82 -12.10 5.91
C THR A 93 3.37 -11.72 6.21
N ALA A 94 2.52 -11.54 5.18
CA ALA A 94 1.12 -11.22 5.37
C ALA A 94 0.36 -12.33 6.13
N HIS A 95 0.56 -13.59 5.78
CA HIS A 95 -0.06 -14.71 6.48
C HIS A 95 0.41 -14.83 7.94
N SER A 96 1.71 -14.62 8.19
CA SER A 96 2.27 -14.64 9.55
C SER A 96 1.69 -13.53 10.42
N MET A 97 1.50 -12.34 9.87
CA MET A 97 0.88 -11.22 10.60
C MET A 97 -0.60 -11.47 10.90
N VAL A 98 -1.36 -12.05 9.98
CA VAL A 98 -2.77 -12.43 10.25
C VAL A 98 -2.84 -13.45 11.39
N LYS A 99 -1.99 -14.48 11.36
CA LYS A 99 -1.92 -15.46 12.44
C LYS A 99 -1.66 -14.78 13.79
N LEU A 100 -0.66 -13.90 13.85
CA LEU A 100 -0.33 -13.12 15.05
C LEU A 100 -1.52 -12.27 15.54
N MET A 101 -2.20 -11.58 14.61
CA MET A 101 -3.37 -10.76 14.95
C MET A 101 -4.51 -11.57 15.54
N LEU A 102 -4.76 -12.78 15.03
CA LEU A 102 -5.81 -13.68 15.53
C LEU A 102 -5.48 -14.29 16.90
N GLU A 103 -4.20 -14.60 17.13
CA GLU A 103 -3.75 -15.23 18.38
C GLU A 103 -3.64 -14.24 19.55
N ASN A 104 -3.45 -12.94 19.29
CA ASN A 104 -3.11 -11.96 20.35
C ASN A 104 -4.17 -10.91 20.66
N ASN A 105 -5.34 -10.97 20.04
CA ASN A 105 -6.47 -10.10 20.36
C ASN A 105 -6.10 -8.59 20.34
N LEU A 106 -5.42 -8.15 19.28
CA LEU A 106 -4.85 -6.81 19.18
C LEU A 106 -5.93 -5.71 19.25
N LYS A 107 -5.60 -4.58 19.90
CA LYS A 107 -6.47 -3.41 20.02
C LYS A 107 -6.01 -2.31 19.05
N VAL A 108 -6.98 -1.73 18.36
CA VAL A 108 -6.73 -0.62 17.42
C VAL A 108 -6.14 0.59 18.15
N ASN A 109 -5.27 1.31 17.46
CA ASN A 109 -4.50 2.45 17.93
C ASN A 109 -3.39 2.15 18.94
N GLU A 110 -3.14 0.89 19.27
CA GLU A 110 -2.01 0.48 20.09
C GLU A 110 -0.77 0.15 19.25
N MET A 111 0.39 0.31 19.88
CA MET A 111 1.70 -0.02 19.32
C MET A 111 2.13 -1.40 19.84
N TYR A 112 2.59 -2.25 18.91
CA TYR A 112 3.06 -3.59 19.21
C TYR A 112 4.52 -3.76 18.85
N THR A 113 5.25 -4.49 19.67
CA THR A 113 6.59 -4.99 19.34
C THR A 113 6.46 -6.44 18.88
N ILE A 114 6.93 -6.72 17.66
CA ILE A 114 6.85 -8.06 17.05
C ILE A 114 8.27 -8.51 16.74
N HIS A 115 8.63 -9.69 17.19
CA HIS A 115 9.91 -10.31 16.86
C HIS A 115 9.83 -10.98 15.49
N ILE A 116 10.69 -10.55 14.57
CA ILE A 116 10.82 -11.09 13.22
C ILE A 116 12.05 -11.99 13.17
N ASN A 117 11.88 -13.21 12.67
CA ASN A 117 12.96 -14.20 12.55
C ASN A 117 13.11 -14.69 11.11
N ASN A 118 14.34 -14.66 10.60
CA ASN A 118 14.75 -15.27 9.34
C ASN A 118 13.87 -14.87 8.13
N ILE A 119 13.49 -13.60 8.07
CA ILE A 119 12.70 -13.07 6.95
C ILE A 119 13.57 -12.18 6.07
N LYS A 120 13.48 -12.36 4.76
CA LYS A 120 14.14 -11.52 3.74
C LYS A 120 13.35 -10.21 3.55
N LEU A 121 13.43 -9.32 4.54
CA LEU A 121 12.65 -8.08 4.57
C LEU A 121 12.96 -7.14 3.41
N SER A 122 14.14 -7.25 2.81
CA SER A 122 14.46 -6.52 1.58
C SER A 122 13.55 -6.94 0.42
N ARG A 123 13.18 -8.21 0.31
CA ARG A 123 12.22 -8.69 -0.69
C ARG A 123 10.81 -8.20 -0.39
N PHE A 124 10.40 -8.21 0.89
CA PHE A 124 9.12 -7.66 1.32
C PHE A 124 8.98 -6.18 0.94
N ALA A 125 9.98 -5.35 1.28
CA ALA A 125 9.98 -3.93 0.98
C ALA A 125 9.96 -3.65 -0.53
N ARG A 126 10.67 -4.46 -1.35
CA ARG A 126 10.65 -4.34 -2.82
C ARG A 126 9.30 -4.73 -3.42
N GLN A 127 8.58 -5.70 -2.85
CA GLN A 127 7.21 -5.98 -3.29
C GLN A 127 6.31 -4.79 -3.02
N VAL A 128 6.41 -4.17 -1.84
CA VAL A 128 5.64 -2.96 -1.51
C VAL A 128 6.00 -1.80 -2.45
N LEU A 129 7.28 -1.58 -2.73
CA LEU A 129 7.73 -0.56 -3.68
C LEU A 129 7.18 -0.82 -5.10
N SER A 130 7.15 -2.07 -5.54
CA SER A 130 6.53 -2.47 -6.83
C SER A 130 5.03 -2.13 -6.87
N MET A 131 4.31 -2.35 -5.77
CA MET A 131 2.90 -1.98 -5.66
C MET A 131 2.72 -0.45 -5.76
N PHE A 132 3.58 0.34 -5.10
CA PHE A 132 3.56 1.80 -5.25
C PHE A 132 3.88 2.26 -6.68
N CYS A 133 4.83 1.65 -7.37
CA CYS A 133 5.06 1.94 -8.79
C CYS A 133 3.79 1.70 -9.62
N SER A 134 3.07 0.62 -9.35
CA SER A 134 1.84 0.30 -10.09
C SER A 134 0.72 1.31 -9.83
N THR A 135 0.59 1.83 -8.60
CA THR A 135 -0.48 2.78 -8.22
C THR A 135 -0.09 4.24 -8.45
N CYS A 136 1.21 4.55 -8.50
CA CYS A 136 1.77 5.90 -8.63
C CYS A 136 2.79 5.95 -9.79
N PRO A 137 2.35 6.07 -11.05
CA PRO A 137 3.26 6.03 -12.21
C PRO A 137 4.32 7.14 -12.20
N SER A 138 4.03 8.29 -11.59
CA SER A 138 4.97 9.40 -11.41
C SER A 138 6.16 9.06 -10.49
N LEU A 139 6.04 8.04 -9.65
CA LEU A 139 7.10 7.65 -8.72
C LEU A 139 8.40 7.25 -9.48
N ARG A 140 8.27 6.48 -10.55
CA ARG A 140 9.40 6.11 -11.41
C ARG A 140 10.02 7.33 -12.11
N GLU A 141 9.19 8.29 -12.51
CA GLU A 141 9.67 9.50 -13.21
C GLU A 141 10.44 10.41 -12.25
N GLN A 142 9.97 10.53 -11.01
CA GLN A 142 10.64 11.31 -9.98
C GLN A 142 11.92 10.62 -9.45
N PHE A 143 11.91 9.28 -9.38
CA PHE A 143 13.00 8.48 -8.80
C PHE A 143 13.42 7.36 -9.75
N PRO A 144 14.16 7.65 -10.83
CA PRO A 144 14.52 6.65 -11.86
C PRO A 144 15.30 5.44 -11.34
N GLN A 145 16.03 5.59 -10.23
CA GLN A 145 16.81 4.52 -9.59
C GLN A 145 15.92 3.37 -9.08
N ILE A 146 14.63 3.59 -8.86
CA ILE A 146 13.67 2.53 -8.47
C ILE A 146 13.67 1.39 -9.49
N LYS A 147 13.83 1.68 -10.77
CA LYS A 147 13.93 0.67 -11.83
C LYS A 147 15.06 -0.32 -11.53
N ASP A 148 16.25 0.17 -11.19
CA ASP A 148 17.41 -0.67 -10.95
C ASP A 148 17.30 -1.44 -9.62
N VAL A 149 16.72 -0.82 -8.60
CA VAL A 149 16.38 -1.48 -7.33
C VAL A 149 15.46 -2.68 -7.56
N LEU A 150 14.41 -2.53 -8.39
CA LEU A 150 13.43 -3.58 -8.61
C LEU A 150 13.88 -4.63 -9.63
N LEU A 151 14.58 -4.23 -10.72
CA LEU A 151 14.90 -5.13 -11.82
C LEU A 151 16.31 -5.70 -11.74
N LYS A 152 17.28 -4.95 -11.20
CA LYS A 152 18.69 -5.38 -11.07
C LYS A 152 19.07 -5.80 -9.66
N LYS A 153 18.14 -5.70 -8.69
CA LYS A 153 18.34 -5.99 -7.26
C LYS A 153 19.35 -5.04 -6.59
N GLU A 154 19.55 -3.87 -7.15
CA GLU A 154 20.46 -2.88 -6.58
C GLU A 154 19.94 -2.35 -5.24
N LYS A 155 20.83 -1.89 -4.38
CA LYS A 155 20.49 -1.23 -3.13
C LYS A 155 20.04 0.20 -3.41
N LEU A 156 19.00 0.65 -2.71
CA LEU A 156 18.58 2.04 -2.78
C LEU A 156 19.43 2.89 -1.83
N VAL A 157 20.40 3.60 -2.39
CA VAL A 157 21.25 4.50 -1.61
C VAL A 157 20.52 5.80 -1.34
N ASN A 158 20.51 6.25 -0.08
CA ASN A 158 19.85 7.48 0.37
C ASN A 158 18.40 7.59 -0.16
N PRO A 159 17.48 6.76 0.34
CA PRO A 159 16.10 6.76 -0.12
C PRO A 159 15.49 8.17 -0.08
N PRO A 160 14.97 8.70 -1.22
CA PRO A 160 14.38 10.04 -1.28
C PRO A 160 12.93 10.08 -0.77
N PHE A 161 12.47 9.01 -0.21
CA PHE A 161 11.13 8.82 0.36
C PHE A 161 11.20 7.86 1.56
N LYS A 162 10.12 7.80 2.33
CA LYS A 162 9.92 6.79 3.37
C LYS A 162 8.69 5.95 3.06
N ILE A 163 8.77 4.66 3.36
CA ILE A 163 7.62 3.75 3.33
C ILE A 163 7.41 3.21 4.74
N LYS A 164 6.24 3.51 5.30
CA LYS A 164 5.85 3.05 6.62
C LYS A 164 4.74 2.02 6.51
N ALA A 165 4.86 0.95 7.28
CA ALA A 165 3.87 -0.10 7.37
C ALA A 165 3.15 -0.04 8.71
N TYR A 166 1.86 -0.34 8.68
CA TYR A 166 0.95 -0.46 9.82
C TYR A 166 0.22 -1.78 9.71
N LEU A 167 -0.18 -2.37 10.82
CA LEU A 167 -1.19 -3.44 10.81
C LEU A 167 -2.56 -2.82 10.58
N LEU A 168 -3.34 -3.42 9.70
CA LEU A 168 -4.66 -2.93 9.30
C LEU A 168 -5.77 -3.88 9.75
N ARG A 169 -6.77 -3.34 10.46
CA ARG A 169 -7.92 -4.11 10.95
C ARG A 169 -8.90 -4.49 9.84
N ASN A 170 -9.22 -3.56 8.97
CA ASN A 170 -10.24 -3.79 7.95
C ASN A 170 -9.67 -4.54 6.73
N THR A 171 -10.52 -5.31 6.07
CA THR A 171 -10.14 -6.11 4.90
C THR A 171 -10.37 -5.36 3.57
N LYS A 172 -10.72 -4.09 3.63
CA LYS A 172 -10.88 -3.25 2.44
C LYS A 172 -9.53 -3.06 1.77
N ILE A 173 -9.48 -3.25 0.46
CA ILE A 173 -8.32 -2.90 -0.34
C ILE A 173 -8.58 -1.51 -0.91
N SER A 174 -7.69 -0.58 -0.65
CA SER A 174 -7.72 0.76 -1.24
C SER A 174 -6.32 1.24 -1.58
N TYR A 175 -6.21 2.10 -2.58
CA TYR A 175 -4.96 2.78 -2.87
C TYR A 175 -5.23 4.18 -3.43
N THR A 176 -4.37 5.11 -3.03
CA THR A 176 -4.31 6.47 -3.56
C THR A 176 -3.00 6.65 -4.30
N GLY A 177 -3.03 7.43 -5.37
CA GLY A 177 -1.82 8.01 -5.94
C GLY A 177 -1.19 9.02 -4.98
N ILE A 178 -0.08 9.64 -5.40
CA ILE A 178 0.55 10.71 -4.63
C ILE A 178 -0.42 11.89 -4.54
N MET A 179 -0.73 12.29 -3.32
CA MET A 179 -1.61 13.41 -2.98
C MET A 179 -0.89 14.37 -2.07
N ALA A 180 -1.07 15.67 -2.31
CA ALA A 180 -0.67 16.70 -1.35
C ALA A 180 -1.76 16.82 -0.28
N ILE A 181 -1.40 16.62 0.97
CA ILE A 181 -2.28 16.84 2.12
C ILE A 181 -1.73 17.99 2.97
N PHE A 182 -2.61 18.86 3.44
CA PHE A 182 -2.25 19.95 4.34
C PHE A 182 -2.63 19.59 5.77
N THR A 183 -1.68 19.74 6.69
CA THR A 183 -1.92 19.61 8.13
C THR A 183 -1.43 20.85 8.85
N ILE A 184 -2.21 21.36 9.80
CA ILE A 184 -1.88 22.59 10.54
C ILE A 184 -0.53 22.48 11.27
N SER A 185 -0.20 21.28 11.77
CA SER A 185 1.01 21.04 12.56
C SER A 185 2.29 20.89 11.75
N VAL A 186 2.20 20.51 10.48
CA VAL A 186 3.38 20.10 9.68
C VAL A 186 3.43 20.75 8.29
N GLY A 187 2.35 21.43 7.87
CA GLY A 187 2.25 22.03 6.53
C GLY A 187 1.81 21.04 5.45
N VAL A 188 2.27 21.25 4.21
CA VAL A 188 1.93 20.40 3.06
C VAL A 188 2.80 19.14 3.07
N LYS A 189 2.17 18.00 2.86
CA LYS A 189 2.81 16.68 2.74
C LYS A 189 2.41 16.00 1.45
N SER A 190 3.36 15.36 0.81
CA SER A 190 3.11 14.53 -0.37
C SER A 190 3.15 13.05 0.03
N VAL A 191 1.99 12.41 -0.01
CA VAL A 191 1.82 11.03 0.47
C VAL A 191 1.02 10.19 -0.51
N ALA A 192 1.30 8.89 -0.54
CA ALA A 192 0.46 7.88 -1.16
C ALA A 192 0.19 6.77 -0.16
N GLN A 193 -0.93 6.05 -0.31
CA GLN A 193 -1.28 4.95 0.59
C GLN A 193 -1.81 3.75 -0.17
N ILE A 194 -1.45 2.57 0.32
CA ILE A 194 -2.01 1.29 -0.12
C ILE A 194 -2.49 0.55 1.12
N ASP A 195 -3.79 0.35 1.23
CA ASP A 195 -4.39 -0.58 2.19
C ASP A 195 -4.50 -1.95 1.54
N ALA A 196 -3.83 -2.90 2.11
CA ALA A 196 -3.71 -4.27 1.61
C ALA A 196 -3.64 -5.23 2.79
N PHE A 197 -4.81 -5.56 3.38
CA PHE A 197 -4.88 -6.42 4.56
C PHE A 197 -3.85 -7.55 4.53
N PRO A 198 -3.10 -7.79 5.61
CA PRO A 198 -3.18 -7.19 6.95
C PRO A 198 -2.37 -5.90 7.14
N PHE A 199 -1.93 -5.27 6.06
CA PHE A 199 -1.11 -4.07 6.12
C PHE A 199 -1.80 -2.84 5.54
N SER A 200 -1.39 -1.69 6.04
CA SER A 200 -1.52 -0.40 5.37
C SER A 200 -0.11 0.17 5.17
N PHE A 201 0.20 0.61 3.97
CA PHE A 201 1.49 1.20 3.63
C PHE A 201 1.29 2.67 3.28
N VAL A 202 2.09 3.55 3.89
CA VAL A 202 2.13 4.98 3.56
C VAL A 202 3.50 5.30 2.99
N LEU A 203 3.52 5.80 1.77
CA LEU A 203 4.72 6.35 1.13
C LEU A 203 4.70 7.87 1.34
N GLU A 204 5.76 8.38 1.94
CA GLU A 204 5.99 9.79 2.25
C GLU A 204 7.15 10.31 1.43
N LEU A 205 6.96 11.41 0.67
CA LEU A 205 8.00 11.98 -0.20
C LEU A 205 8.83 13.07 0.49
N ASP A 206 8.32 13.62 1.60
CA ASP A 206 8.97 14.67 2.37
C ASP A 206 9.49 14.10 3.69
N ASP A 207 10.40 14.79 4.38
CA ASP A 207 10.94 14.31 5.65
C ASP A 207 9.91 14.49 6.78
N PHE A 208 9.39 13.38 7.28
CA PHE A 208 8.41 13.32 8.35
C PHE A 208 8.96 12.58 9.55
N SER A 209 9.44 13.33 10.51
CA SER A 209 10.14 12.79 11.68
C SER A 209 9.24 12.05 12.70
N ASN A 210 7.91 12.08 12.58
CA ASN A 210 7.00 11.72 13.69
C ASN A 210 5.85 10.76 13.34
N SER A 211 6.01 9.78 12.46
CA SER A 211 4.96 8.79 12.30
C SER A 211 5.29 7.46 13.00
N ASP A 212 4.29 6.92 13.70
CA ASP A 212 4.36 5.69 14.52
C ASP A 212 4.37 4.38 13.69
N GLY A 213 4.70 4.42 12.40
CA GLY A 213 4.72 3.24 11.54
C GLY A 213 6.06 2.50 11.55
N TRP A 214 6.04 1.23 11.20
CA TRP A 214 7.25 0.45 10.94
C TRP A 214 7.90 0.93 9.65
N ASP A 215 9.08 1.58 9.75
CA ASP A 215 9.84 2.04 8.59
C ASP A 215 10.49 0.83 7.87
N ILE A 216 9.91 0.49 6.71
CA ILE A 216 10.42 -0.60 5.87
C ILE A 216 11.40 -0.10 4.79
N THR A 217 11.62 1.21 4.68
CA THR A 217 12.53 1.82 3.70
C THR A 217 13.96 1.35 3.89
N LYS A 218 14.38 1.17 5.15
CA LYS A 218 15.72 0.70 5.50
C LYS A 218 16.08 -0.63 4.84
N TYR A 219 15.10 -1.50 4.57
CA TYR A 219 15.36 -2.79 3.91
C TYR A 219 15.61 -2.67 2.40
N LEU A 220 15.28 -1.55 1.78
CA LEU A 220 15.65 -1.28 0.39
C LEU A 220 17.15 -1.00 0.22
N THR A 221 17.85 -0.65 1.31
CA THR A 221 19.29 -0.41 1.33
C THR A 221 20.10 -1.70 1.57
N MET A 222 19.44 -2.84 1.76
CA MET A 222 20.03 -4.15 2.08
C MET A 222 20.04 -5.08 0.87
N ASP A 223 20.82 -6.15 0.94
CA ASP A 223 20.78 -7.21 -0.06
C ASP A 223 19.44 -7.95 0.00
N ILE A 224 18.99 -8.44 -1.15
CA ILE A 224 17.68 -9.10 -1.23
C ILE A 224 17.64 -10.47 -0.52
N ASP A 225 18.81 -11.05 -0.26
CA ASP A 225 18.94 -12.37 0.36
C ASP A 225 19.32 -12.30 1.84
N ASP A 226 19.53 -11.10 2.39
CA ASP A 226 19.79 -10.92 3.80
C ASP A 226 18.57 -11.35 4.63
N GLU A 227 18.79 -12.29 5.55
CA GLU A 227 17.80 -12.73 6.54
C GLU A 227 17.90 -11.86 7.80
N ILE A 228 16.78 -11.28 8.18
CA ILE A 228 16.71 -10.31 9.27
C ILE A 228 16.08 -10.96 10.50
N ASN A 229 16.72 -10.69 11.66
CA ASN A 229 16.22 -11.02 12.97
C ASN A 229 16.20 -9.74 13.80
N GLU A 230 15.04 -9.18 14.02
CA GLU A 230 14.89 -7.93 14.78
C GLU A 230 13.51 -7.77 15.40
N ASP A 231 13.42 -6.92 16.39
CA ASP A 231 12.17 -6.45 16.95
C ASP A 231 11.67 -5.23 16.17
N ILE A 232 10.51 -5.36 15.55
CA ILE A 232 9.84 -4.25 14.88
C ILE A 232 8.77 -3.64 15.76
N ARG A 233 8.63 -2.30 15.69
CA ARG A 233 7.51 -1.60 16.31
C ARG A 233 6.51 -1.24 15.24
N ILE A 234 5.26 -1.71 15.39
CA ILE A 234 4.20 -1.52 14.41
C ILE A 234 2.89 -1.15 15.10
N LYS A 235 2.22 -0.13 14.57
CA LYS A 235 0.92 0.31 15.08
C LYS A 235 -0.20 -0.46 14.42
N TYR A 236 -1.21 -0.85 15.19
CA TYR A 236 -2.44 -1.44 14.67
C TYR A 236 -3.48 -0.36 14.48
N ILE A 237 -3.94 -0.18 13.25
CA ILE A 237 -4.80 0.92 12.82
C ILE A 237 -6.11 0.43 12.19
N GLU A 238 -7.05 1.34 12.09
CA GLU A 238 -8.23 1.24 11.23
C GLU A 238 -8.23 2.47 10.32
N HIS A 239 -8.36 2.26 9.01
CA HIS A 239 -8.44 3.35 8.05
C HIS A 239 -9.88 3.50 7.57
N ASN A 240 -10.54 4.55 8.00
CA ASN A 240 -11.98 4.78 7.81
C ASN A 240 -12.28 5.87 6.79
N THR A 241 -11.27 6.59 6.29
CA THR A 241 -11.41 7.68 5.33
C THR A 241 -10.84 7.29 3.97
N MET A 242 -10.86 8.22 3.03
CA MET A 242 -10.18 8.09 1.73
C MET A 242 -8.91 8.92 1.67
N PHE A 243 -8.62 9.66 2.75
CA PHE A 243 -7.45 10.50 2.81
C PHE A 243 -6.27 9.69 3.33
N PRO A 244 -5.14 9.67 2.64
CA PRO A 244 -3.97 8.93 3.08
C PRO A 244 -3.48 9.46 4.43
N ASN A 245 -2.94 8.54 5.25
CA ASN A 245 -2.41 8.84 6.58
C ASN A 245 -3.44 9.40 7.59
N ASP A 246 -4.72 9.19 7.35
CA ASP A 246 -5.80 9.60 8.27
C ASP A 246 -6.36 8.37 9.00
N PHE A 247 -5.83 8.09 10.17
CA PHE A 247 -6.17 6.92 11.00
C PHE A 247 -7.10 7.24 12.16
N ARG A 248 -7.92 8.29 12.02
CA ARG A 248 -8.93 8.63 13.02
C ARG A 248 -9.98 7.53 13.14
N THR A 249 -10.41 7.27 14.37
CA THR A 249 -11.47 6.27 14.62
C THR A 249 -12.82 6.76 14.08
N LYS A 250 -13.73 5.82 13.84
CA LYS A 250 -15.09 6.16 13.42
C LYS A 250 -15.78 7.09 14.41
N ASP A 251 -15.68 6.78 15.70
CA ASP A 251 -16.29 7.58 16.77
C ASP A 251 -15.78 9.03 16.77
N LEU A 252 -14.47 9.22 16.58
CA LEU A 252 -13.91 10.56 16.49
C LEU A 252 -14.38 11.29 15.24
N LEU A 253 -14.41 10.61 14.09
CA LEU A 253 -14.90 11.19 12.85
C LEU A 253 -16.39 11.54 12.92
N GLU A 254 -17.23 10.69 13.52
CA GLU A 254 -18.64 10.98 13.73
C GLU A 254 -18.87 12.21 14.58
N LYS A 255 -18.14 12.35 15.71
CA LYS A 255 -18.21 13.55 16.55
C LYS A 255 -17.84 14.83 15.79
N ILE A 256 -16.75 14.78 15.01
CA ILE A 256 -16.31 15.94 14.22
C ILE A 256 -17.31 16.30 13.13
N LEU A 257 -17.87 15.32 12.41
CA LEU A 257 -18.75 15.55 11.28
C LEU A 257 -20.19 15.92 11.71
N ARG A 258 -20.65 15.44 12.87
CA ARG A 258 -21.97 15.80 13.42
C ARG A 258 -21.98 17.08 14.24
N LYS A 259 -20.80 17.71 14.43
CA LYS A 259 -20.65 18.93 15.23
C LYS A 259 -21.13 18.79 16.68
N GLU A 260 -21.01 17.60 17.27
CA GLU A 260 -21.26 17.32 18.67
C GLU A 260 -20.05 17.66 19.56
#